data_feb2c559937e01027eb409e464222f84
#
_entry.id   feb2c559937e01027eb409e464222f84
#
_cell.length_a   1.000
_cell.length_b   1.000
_cell.length_c   1.000
_cell.angle_alpha   90.00
_cell.angle_beta   90.00
_cell.angle_gamma   90.00
#
_symmetry.space_group_name_H-M   'P 1'
#
loop_
_entity.id
_entity.type
_entity.pdbx_description
1 polymer ?
#
loop_
_entity_poly.entity_id
_entity_poly.type
_entity_poly.pdbx_seq_one_letter_code
_entity_poly.pdbx_strand_id
1 'polypeptide(L)'
;MKDIGIKRICVSVSELEKSLAFFTGEMELTEVCRGRLDEQTVAAVYGLESSAAEYVMLKNEEQPTLLQLICFTNTPKRPIREGRPSWDFGYYDVAFRAKDNSWAYEHFRDLGFDYYCPPTRYVADWINLDVLEGVLKGPDAMPMALIERLKEPIPRFEGMFSIFTDVAQTVASGEEAARFYEGVLGLSKVFDEELPDGLVDDIVGVPHGTHTRMLMFAGGNTPITECLEYSIKGRPMSDVAKPENVGVFATAYETEDLDALLERCAAAGFETAVPPLRLRLEPYGEIRLARVNGPSGMSVELFQAL
;
A
#
# COMPACT_ATOMS: atom_id res chain seq x y z
N MET A 1 17.04 4.74 -16.90
CA MET A 1 16.60 4.26 -15.58
C MET A 1 15.55 3.19 -15.82
N LYS A 2 15.67 2.02 -15.20
CA LYS A 2 14.54 1.07 -15.16
C LYS A 2 13.34 1.79 -14.57
N ASP A 3 12.14 1.46 -15.06
CA ASP A 3 10.90 1.98 -14.50
C ASP A 3 10.82 1.65 -13.00
N ILE A 4 11.05 2.66 -12.17
CA ILE A 4 10.90 2.54 -10.73
C ILE A 4 9.40 2.52 -10.46
N GLY A 5 8.93 1.49 -9.76
CA GLY A 5 7.54 1.37 -9.33
C GLY A 5 7.48 0.56 -8.03
N ILE A 6 6.31 0.41 -7.45
CA ILE A 6 6.14 -0.38 -6.23
C ILE A 6 6.50 -1.85 -6.51
N LYS A 7 7.61 -2.31 -5.97
CA LYS A 7 8.06 -3.71 -6.08
C LYS A 7 7.47 -4.59 -4.99
N ARG A 8 7.20 -4.01 -3.84
CA ARG A 8 6.63 -4.75 -2.72
C ARG A 8 5.73 -3.84 -1.86
N ILE A 9 4.58 -4.37 -1.49
CA ILE A 9 3.68 -3.80 -0.50
C ILE A 9 3.93 -4.57 0.80
N CYS A 10 4.32 -3.90 1.88
CA CYS A 10 4.71 -4.53 3.13
C CYS A 10 3.56 -4.47 4.13
N VAL A 11 3.00 -5.63 4.45
CA VAL A 11 1.85 -5.79 5.36
C VAL A 11 2.26 -6.64 6.55
N SER A 12 2.25 -6.05 7.73
CA SER A 12 2.38 -6.80 8.97
C SER A 12 1.04 -7.46 9.31
N VAL A 13 1.08 -8.73 9.75
CA VAL A 13 -0.12 -9.52 10.05
C VAL A 13 -0.06 -10.16 11.44
N SER A 14 -1.22 -10.39 12.05
CA SER A 14 -1.30 -11.01 13.37
C SER A 14 -1.03 -12.52 13.32
N GLU A 15 -1.53 -13.20 12.29
CA GLU A 15 -1.43 -14.64 12.07
C GLU A 15 -1.12 -14.92 10.60
N LEU A 16 0.14 -15.35 10.30
CA LEU A 16 0.62 -15.48 8.93
C LEU A 16 -0.22 -16.45 8.09
N GLU A 17 -0.49 -17.66 8.61
CA GLU A 17 -1.21 -18.68 7.85
C GLU A 17 -2.69 -18.33 7.63
N LYS A 18 -3.31 -17.60 8.55
CA LYS A 18 -4.69 -17.13 8.38
C LYS A 18 -4.79 -16.05 7.30
N SER A 19 -3.87 -15.08 7.32
CA SER A 19 -3.81 -14.06 6.29
C SER A 19 -3.44 -14.67 4.93
N LEU A 20 -2.49 -15.60 4.91
CA LEU A 20 -2.13 -16.33 3.69
C LEU A 20 -3.35 -17.05 3.09
N ALA A 21 -4.12 -17.79 3.90
CA ALA A 21 -5.31 -18.49 3.43
C ALA A 21 -6.34 -17.54 2.81
N PHE A 22 -6.53 -16.35 3.41
CA PHE A 22 -7.40 -15.33 2.85
C PHE A 22 -6.88 -14.81 1.49
N PHE A 23 -5.61 -14.40 1.41
CA PHE A 23 -5.08 -13.82 0.18
C PHE A 23 -4.94 -14.83 -0.95
N THR A 24 -4.68 -16.10 -0.67
CA THR A 24 -4.59 -17.15 -1.70
C THR A 24 -5.95 -17.76 -2.06
N GLY A 25 -6.86 -17.91 -1.08
CA GLY A 25 -8.17 -18.52 -1.29
C GLY A 25 -9.20 -17.53 -1.82
N GLU A 26 -9.28 -16.34 -1.19
CA GLU A 26 -10.35 -15.39 -1.48
C GLU A 26 -9.90 -14.29 -2.46
N MET A 27 -8.64 -13.83 -2.37
CA MET A 27 -8.11 -12.80 -3.26
C MET A 27 -7.31 -13.35 -4.46
N GLU A 28 -7.25 -14.67 -4.59
CA GLU A 28 -6.66 -15.41 -5.74
C GLU A 28 -5.18 -15.09 -5.99
N LEU A 29 -4.44 -14.65 -4.96
CA LEU A 29 -3.00 -14.42 -5.08
C LEU A 29 -2.23 -15.75 -5.01
N THR A 30 -1.11 -15.80 -5.74
CA THR A 30 -0.22 -16.97 -5.76
C THR A 30 0.96 -16.77 -4.82
N GLU A 31 1.26 -17.79 -3.99
CA GLU A 31 2.47 -17.81 -3.18
C GLU A 31 3.71 -17.94 -4.05
N VAL A 32 4.69 -17.03 -3.87
CA VAL A 32 5.96 -17.02 -4.59
C VAL A 32 7.05 -17.69 -3.76
N CYS A 33 7.18 -17.30 -2.51
CA CYS A 33 8.19 -17.84 -1.59
C CYS A 33 7.85 -17.52 -0.13
N ARG A 34 8.53 -18.22 0.78
CA ARG A 34 8.51 -17.96 2.22
C ARG A 34 9.91 -17.74 2.74
N GLY A 35 10.04 -17.03 3.84
CA GLY A 35 11.32 -16.83 4.49
C GLY A 35 11.18 -16.46 5.95
N ARG A 36 12.35 -16.34 6.59
CA ARG A 36 12.47 -15.93 7.99
C ARG A 36 13.53 -14.86 8.11
N LEU A 37 13.32 -13.94 9.02
CA LEU A 37 14.31 -12.97 9.47
C LEU A 37 14.59 -13.24 10.93
N ASP A 38 15.87 -13.38 11.26
CA ASP A 38 16.30 -13.57 12.66
C ASP A 38 16.17 -12.26 13.47
N GLU A 39 16.31 -12.37 14.78
CA GLU A 39 16.18 -11.24 15.70
C GLU A 39 17.18 -10.11 15.38
N GLN A 40 18.40 -10.44 14.97
CA GLN A 40 19.41 -9.44 14.62
C GLN A 40 19.00 -8.64 13.39
N THR A 41 18.51 -9.32 12.35
CA THR A 41 18.03 -8.70 11.12
C THR A 41 16.78 -7.84 11.39
N VAL A 42 15.84 -8.36 12.17
CA VAL A 42 14.61 -7.65 12.53
C VAL A 42 14.92 -6.40 13.36
N ALA A 43 15.81 -6.49 14.34
CA ALA A 43 16.26 -5.33 15.11
C ALA A 43 16.94 -4.28 14.21
N ALA A 44 17.81 -4.70 13.30
CA ALA A 44 18.53 -3.80 12.41
C ALA A 44 17.62 -3.09 11.39
N VAL A 45 16.66 -3.83 10.78
CA VAL A 45 15.78 -3.30 9.73
C VAL A 45 14.58 -2.55 10.31
N TYR A 46 13.97 -3.11 11.36
CA TYR A 46 12.66 -2.67 11.85
C TYR A 46 12.71 -2.03 13.24
N GLY A 47 13.87 -2.10 13.93
CA GLY A 47 14.03 -1.55 15.27
C GLY A 47 13.30 -2.36 16.35
N LEU A 48 12.95 -3.62 16.07
CA LEU A 48 12.20 -4.49 17.00
C LEU A 48 13.15 -5.43 17.73
N GLU A 49 13.56 -5.05 18.92
CA GLU A 49 14.40 -5.87 19.79
C GLU A 49 13.69 -7.16 20.22
N SER A 50 14.43 -8.28 20.26
CA SER A 50 13.92 -9.60 20.68
C SER A 50 12.70 -10.09 19.86
N SER A 51 12.62 -9.69 18.59
CA SER A 51 11.59 -10.11 17.64
C SER A 51 12.24 -10.75 16.44
N ALA A 52 11.76 -11.92 16.04
CA ALA A 52 12.03 -12.53 14.73
C ALA A 52 10.79 -12.37 13.85
N ALA A 53 10.91 -12.67 12.56
CA ALA A 53 9.77 -12.61 11.66
C ALA A 53 9.73 -13.80 10.69
N GLU A 54 8.53 -14.24 10.37
CA GLU A 54 8.24 -15.09 9.22
C GLU A 54 7.48 -14.29 8.18
N TYR A 55 7.79 -14.52 6.90
CA TYR A 55 7.11 -13.83 5.82
C TYR A 55 6.76 -14.74 4.65
N VAL A 56 5.75 -14.33 3.90
CA VAL A 56 5.35 -14.92 2.63
C VAL A 56 5.25 -13.80 1.59
N MET A 57 5.74 -14.06 0.38
CA MET A 57 5.56 -13.18 -0.76
C MET A 57 4.47 -13.72 -1.68
N LEU A 58 3.50 -12.90 -1.97
CA LEU A 58 2.38 -13.21 -2.84
C LEU A 58 2.40 -12.32 -4.08
N LYS A 59 1.86 -12.80 -5.19
CA LYS A 59 1.68 -12.01 -6.42
C LYS A 59 0.33 -12.27 -7.07
N ASN A 60 -0.13 -11.36 -7.89
CA ASN A 60 -1.03 -11.66 -8.99
C ASN A 60 -0.22 -12.04 -10.24
N GLU A 61 -0.85 -12.65 -11.24
CA GLU A 61 -0.15 -13.12 -12.44
C GLU A 61 0.20 -12.01 -13.45
N GLU A 62 -0.35 -10.81 -13.28
CA GLU A 62 -0.28 -9.74 -14.26
C GLU A 62 0.75 -8.66 -13.94
N GLN A 63 1.21 -8.58 -12.68
CA GLN A 63 2.12 -7.54 -12.20
C GLN A 63 3.35 -8.13 -11.52
N PRO A 64 4.52 -7.46 -11.60
CA PRO A 64 5.73 -7.87 -10.88
C PRO A 64 5.73 -7.52 -9.40
N THR A 65 4.74 -6.76 -8.94
CA THR A 65 4.63 -6.30 -7.54
C THR A 65 4.27 -7.47 -6.62
N LEU A 66 4.97 -7.57 -5.51
CA LEU A 66 4.71 -8.57 -4.48
C LEU A 66 3.95 -7.96 -3.30
N LEU A 67 2.99 -8.69 -2.77
CA LEU A 67 2.43 -8.45 -1.45
C LEU A 67 3.23 -9.28 -0.44
N GLN A 68 3.96 -8.62 0.45
CA GLN A 68 4.64 -9.27 1.56
C GLN A 68 3.71 -9.31 2.76
N LEU A 69 3.33 -10.50 3.18
CA LEU A 69 2.75 -10.73 4.51
C LEU A 69 3.88 -11.06 5.47
N ILE A 70 4.05 -10.29 6.53
CA ILE A 70 5.12 -10.51 7.52
C ILE A 70 4.52 -10.56 8.92
N CYS A 71 4.86 -11.57 9.69
CA CYS A 71 4.41 -11.75 11.06
C CYS A 71 5.61 -11.69 12.02
N PHE A 72 5.64 -10.65 12.84
CA PHE A 72 6.67 -10.46 13.85
C PHE A 72 6.31 -11.18 15.15
N THR A 73 7.29 -11.78 15.81
CA THR A 73 7.12 -12.36 17.16
C THR A 73 7.18 -11.25 18.22
N ASN A 74 6.57 -11.48 19.38
CA ASN A 74 6.67 -10.60 20.54
C ASN A 74 6.27 -9.13 20.29
N THR A 75 5.26 -8.90 19.45
CA THR A 75 4.77 -7.56 19.10
C THR A 75 3.32 -7.33 19.54
N PRO A 76 2.88 -6.07 19.74
CA PRO A 76 1.52 -5.75 20.17
C PRO A 76 0.42 -6.17 19.19
N LYS A 77 0.71 -6.17 17.88
CA LYS A 77 -0.22 -6.54 16.80
C LYS A 77 -1.54 -5.77 16.81
N ARG A 78 -1.49 -4.47 17.10
CA ARG A 78 -2.67 -3.60 17.04
C ARG A 78 -2.94 -3.19 15.59
N PRO A 79 -4.19 -3.19 15.11
CA PRO A 79 -4.48 -2.68 13.79
C PRO A 79 -4.05 -1.21 13.64
N ILE A 80 -3.26 -0.91 12.61
CA ILE A 80 -2.69 0.43 12.38
C ILE A 80 -3.80 1.49 12.27
N ARG A 81 -4.93 1.15 11.63
CA ARG A 81 -6.07 2.06 11.44
C ARG A 81 -7.11 2.00 12.56
N GLU A 82 -6.89 1.24 13.65
CA GLU A 82 -7.85 1.17 14.75
C GLU A 82 -8.03 2.54 15.42
N GLY A 83 -9.27 3.05 15.41
CA GLY A 83 -9.60 4.36 15.98
C GLY A 83 -8.96 5.55 15.26
N ARG A 84 -8.46 5.35 14.04
CA ARG A 84 -7.84 6.39 13.21
C ARG A 84 -8.70 6.62 11.96
N PRO A 85 -9.16 7.86 11.73
CA PRO A 85 -9.95 8.18 10.55
C PRO A 85 -9.09 8.13 9.27
N SER A 86 -9.75 8.01 8.11
CA SER A 86 -9.10 7.94 6.79
C SER A 86 -8.22 9.15 6.48
N TRP A 87 -8.55 10.32 7.02
CA TRP A 87 -7.79 11.56 6.82
C TRP A 87 -6.56 11.73 7.74
N ASP A 88 -6.27 10.78 8.65
CA ASP A 88 -4.97 10.74 9.35
C ASP A 88 -3.86 10.28 8.38
N PHE A 89 -2.71 10.96 8.39
CA PHE A 89 -1.64 10.83 7.39
C PHE A 89 -0.91 9.49 7.49
N GLY A 90 -0.96 8.68 6.44
CA GLY A 90 -0.35 7.37 6.37
C GLY A 90 -0.96 6.52 5.27
N TYR A 91 -0.47 5.29 5.09
CA TYR A 91 -1.08 4.32 4.18
C TYR A 91 -2.54 4.08 4.57
N TYR A 92 -3.42 4.14 3.59
CA TYR A 92 -4.85 3.93 3.81
C TYR A 92 -5.26 2.52 3.40
N ASP A 93 -5.20 2.18 2.14
CA ASP A 93 -5.59 0.87 1.64
C ASP A 93 -4.66 0.32 0.56
N VAL A 94 -4.92 -0.93 0.18
CA VAL A 94 -4.43 -1.57 -1.03
C VAL A 94 -5.63 -1.89 -1.89
N ALA A 95 -5.66 -1.34 -3.09
CA ALA A 95 -6.77 -1.50 -4.00
C ALA A 95 -6.57 -2.67 -4.98
N PHE A 96 -7.63 -3.42 -5.21
CA PHE A 96 -7.67 -4.57 -6.12
C PHE A 96 -8.69 -4.34 -7.23
N ARG A 97 -8.34 -4.71 -8.44
CA ARG A 97 -9.31 -4.79 -9.52
C ARG A 97 -10.27 -5.94 -9.26
N ALA A 98 -11.55 -5.65 -9.16
CA ALA A 98 -12.62 -6.64 -9.07
C ALA A 98 -13.37 -6.76 -10.40
N LYS A 99 -13.84 -7.95 -10.72
CA LYS A 99 -14.65 -8.25 -11.91
C LYS A 99 -16.14 -7.92 -11.68
N ASP A 100 -16.62 -8.16 -10.47
CA ASP A 100 -17.98 -7.91 -10.02
C ASP A 100 -17.95 -7.57 -8.53
N ASN A 101 -18.08 -6.29 -8.22
CA ASN A 101 -17.99 -5.82 -6.84
C ASN A 101 -19.29 -6.06 -6.05
N SER A 102 -20.42 -6.24 -6.73
CA SER A 102 -21.67 -6.63 -6.06
C SER A 102 -21.57 -8.08 -5.58
N TRP A 103 -21.06 -8.99 -6.40
CA TRP A 103 -20.78 -10.36 -5.99
C TRP A 103 -19.74 -10.40 -4.85
N ALA A 104 -18.64 -9.63 -4.95
CA ALA A 104 -17.61 -9.60 -3.92
C ALA A 104 -18.17 -9.14 -2.57
N TYR A 105 -19.08 -8.16 -2.57
CA TYR A 105 -19.74 -7.68 -1.36
C TYR A 105 -20.53 -8.78 -0.66
N GLU A 106 -21.41 -9.49 -1.39
CA GLU A 106 -22.20 -10.58 -0.82
C GLU A 106 -21.30 -11.72 -0.34
N HIS A 107 -20.31 -12.12 -1.14
CA HIS A 107 -19.38 -13.19 -0.82
C HIS A 107 -18.62 -12.93 0.49
N PHE A 108 -17.99 -11.75 0.63
CA PHE A 108 -17.25 -11.44 1.85
C PHE A 108 -18.16 -11.24 3.07
N ARG A 109 -19.38 -10.75 2.88
CA ARG A 109 -20.37 -10.67 3.95
C ARG A 109 -20.78 -12.06 4.44
N ASP A 110 -20.96 -13.01 3.55
CA ASP A 110 -21.27 -14.42 3.89
C ASP A 110 -20.10 -15.09 4.63
N LEU A 111 -18.86 -14.71 4.33
CA LEU A 111 -17.66 -15.14 5.07
C LEU A 111 -17.49 -14.43 6.43
N GLY A 112 -18.36 -13.46 6.75
CA GLY A 112 -18.33 -12.73 8.02
C GLY A 112 -17.41 -11.53 8.05
N PHE A 113 -16.95 -11.04 6.90
CA PHE A 113 -16.22 -9.78 6.81
C PHE A 113 -17.17 -8.59 6.78
N ASP A 114 -16.71 -7.46 7.33
CA ASP A 114 -17.40 -6.18 7.25
C ASP A 114 -16.76 -5.28 6.17
N TYR A 115 -17.43 -4.17 5.90
CA TYR A 115 -16.95 -3.14 5.01
C TYR A 115 -16.84 -1.81 5.76
N TYR A 116 -15.81 -1.03 5.44
CA TYR A 116 -15.72 0.38 5.81
C TYR A 116 -16.70 1.21 4.97
N CYS A 117 -16.79 0.89 3.67
CA CYS A 117 -17.79 1.42 2.76
C CYS A 117 -18.33 0.28 1.87
N PRO A 118 -19.65 0.04 1.83
CA PRO A 118 -20.23 -0.90 0.88
C PRO A 118 -20.02 -0.40 -0.56
N PRO A 119 -20.17 -1.27 -1.60
CA PRO A 119 -20.01 -0.85 -2.98
C PRO A 119 -20.84 0.37 -3.32
N THR A 120 -20.15 1.45 -3.63
CA THR A 120 -20.71 2.78 -3.96
C THR A 120 -20.25 3.17 -5.36
N ARG A 121 -21.20 3.57 -6.22
CA ARG A 121 -20.90 3.99 -7.58
C ARG A 121 -20.57 5.47 -7.61
N TYR A 122 -19.49 5.80 -8.32
CA TYR A 122 -19.18 7.16 -8.68
C TYR A 122 -18.77 7.30 -10.14
N VAL A 123 -18.98 8.50 -10.70
CA VAL A 123 -18.73 8.79 -12.11
C VAL A 123 -17.88 10.06 -12.20
N ALA A 124 -16.78 9.96 -12.93
CA ALA A 124 -15.89 11.05 -13.26
C ALA A 124 -15.81 11.19 -14.78
N ASP A 125 -16.81 11.88 -15.37
CA ASP A 125 -16.97 11.93 -16.82
C ASP A 125 -15.81 12.64 -17.54
N TRP A 126 -15.14 13.57 -16.87
CA TRP A 126 -13.98 14.28 -17.44
C TRP A 126 -12.76 13.40 -17.69
N ILE A 127 -12.66 12.25 -17.01
CA ILE A 127 -11.64 11.20 -17.24
C ILE A 127 -12.24 9.89 -17.76
N ASN A 128 -13.51 9.92 -18.20
CA ASN A 128 -14.26 8.77 -18.70
C ASN A 128 -14.29 7.58 -17.71
N LEU A 129 -14.40 7.87 -16.44
CA LEU A 129 -14.40 6.87 -15.36
C LEU A 129 -15.83 6.64 -14.84
N ASP A 130 -16.21 5.38 -14.66
CA ASP A 130 -17.46 4.94 -14.05
C ASP A 130 -17.11 3.69 -13.22
N VAL A 131 -17.20 3.79 -11.92
CA VAL A 131 -16.67 2.83 -10.97
C VAL A 131 -17.72 2.43 -9.96
N LEU A 132 -17.73 1.14 -9.62
CA LEU A 132 -18.34 0.62 -8.41
C LEU A 132 -17.22 0.21 -7.47
N GLU A 133 -17.07 0.91 -6.35
CA GLU A 133 -15.99 0.71 -5.39
C GLU A 133 -16.53 0.45 -3.99
N GLY A 134 -15.97 -0.54 -3.32
CA GLY A 134 -16.22 -0.82 -1.91
C GLY A 134 -14.93 -0.98 -1.15
N VAL A 135 -14.90 -0.58 0.12
CA VAL A 135 -13.74 -0.73 0.98
C VAL A 135 -14.00 -1.86 1.98
N LEU A 136 -13.47 -3.04 1.66
CA LEU A 136 -13.53 -4.23 2.50
C LEU A 136 -12.68 -4.05 3.76
N LYS A 137 -13.18 -4.48 4.90
CA LYS A 137 -12.44 -4.63 6.14
C LYS A 137 -11.79 -6.01 6.16
N GLY A 138 -10.63 -6.14 5.52
CA GLY A 138 -9.91 -7.39 5.35
C GLY A 138 -9.28 -7.94 6.64
N PRO A 139 -8.37 -8.92 6.54
CA PRO A 139 -7.65 -9.46 7.69
C PRO A 139 -6.99 -8.35 8.52
N ASP A 140 -7.00 -8.53 9.85
CA ASP A 140 -6.48 -7.54 10.80
C ASP A 140 -7.09 -6.12 10.64
N ALA A 141 -8.33 -6.05 10.13
CA ALA A 141 -9.03 -4.81 9.83
C ALA A 141 -8.30 -3.90 8.83
N MET A 142 -7.45 -4.48 7.96
CA MET A 142 -6.78 -3.74 6.89
C MET A 142 -7.80 -3.25 5.86
N PRO A 143 -7.84 -1.96 5.52
CA PRO A 143 -8.69 -1.48 4.44
C PRO A 143 -8.20 -2.02 3.09
N MET A 144 -9.12 -2.54 2.30
CA MET A 144 -8.87 -3.07 0.96
C MET A 144 -9.93 -2.53 0.02
N ALA A 145 -9.54 -1.66 -0.92
CA ALA A 145 -10.46 -1.17 -1.92
C ALA A 145 -10.67 -2.24 -3.01
N LEU A 146 -11.92 -2.50 -3.35
CA LEU A 146 -12.32 -3.39 -4.44
C LEU A 146 -12.93 -2.53 -5.52
N ILE A 147 -12.33 -2.51 -6.73
CA ILE A 147 -12.64 -1.56 -7.80
C ILE A 147 -13.13 -2.29 -9.04
N GLU A 148 -14.41 -2.13 -9.36
CA GLU A 148 -14.99 -2.54 -10.64
C GLU A 148 -15.17 -1.33 -11.54
N ARG A 149 -14.62 -1.37 -12.77
CA ARG A 149 -14.75 -0.30 -13.77
C ARG A 149 -15.84 -0.63 -14.77
N LEU A 150 -16.95 0.08 -14.68
CA LEU A 150 -18.18 -0.25 -15.41
C LEU A 150 -18.14 0.12 -16.91
N LYS A 151 -17.29 1.09 -17.32
CA LYS A 151 -17.12 1.50 -18.72
C LYS A 151 -16.04 0.73 -19.47
N GLU A 152 -15.18 -0.02 -18.76
CA GLU A 152 -14.16 -0.83 -19.41
C GLU A 152 -14.74 -2.16 -19.88
N PRO A 153 -14.17 -2.78 -20.95
CA PRO A 153 -14.51 -4.15 -21.31
C PRO A 153 -14.32 -5.06 -20.10
N ILE A 154 -15.16 -6.08 -19.98
CA ILE A 154 -15.02 -7.11 -18.92
C ILE A 154 -13.56 -7.55 -18.90
N PRO A 155 -12.86 -7.43 -17.77
CA PRO A 155 -11.46 -7.79 -17.66
C PRO A 155 -11.24 -9.24 -18.11
N ARG A 156 -10.17 -9.49 -18.88
CA ARG A 156 -9.89 -10.83 -19.42
C ARG A 156 -9.11 -11.72 -18.44
N PHE A 157 -9.20 -11.48 -17.15
CA PHE A 157 -8.65 -12.39 -16.16
C PHE A 157 -9.68 -13.47 -15.79
N GLU A 158 -9.22 -14.67 -15.44
CA GLU A 158 -10.08 -15.81 -15.18
C GLU A 158 -10.83 -15.68 -13.86
N GLY A 159 -10.16 -15.20 -12.82
CA GLY A 159 -10.69 -15.06 -11.46
C GLY A 159 -11.66 -13.90 -11.25
N MET A 160 -11.95 -13.63 -9.98
CA MET A 160 -12.76 -12.50 -9.53
C MET A 160 -11.92 -11.26 -9.30
N PHE A 161 -10.67 -11.44 -8.85
CA PHE A 161 -9.72 -10.38 -8.56
C PHE A 161 -8.49 -10.48 -9.44
N SER A 162 -7.85 -9.35 -9.75
CA SER A 162 -6.63 -9.33 -10.54
C SER A 162 -5.58 -8.37 -9.97
N ILE A 163 -5.17 -7.38 -10.73
CA ILE A 163 -4.06 -6.49 -10.39
C ILE A 163 -4.31 -5.69 -9.10
N PHE A 164 -3.22 -5.33 -8.42
CA PHE A 164 -3.22 -4.19 -7.51
C PHE A 164 -3.38 -2.91 -8.34
N THR A 165 -4.48 -2.18 -8.18
CA THR A 165 -4.70 -0.94 -8.93
C THR A 165 -3.85 0.19 -8.38
N ASP A 166 -3.85 0.32 -7.06
CA ASP A 166 -3.10 1.34 -6.36
C ASP A 166 -2.79 0.95 -4.90
N VAL A 167 -1.94 1.76 -4.29
CA VAL A 167 -1.75 1.82 -2.83
C VAL A 167 -2.04 3.25 -2.43
N ALA A 168 -3.18 3.44 -1.78
CA ALA A 168 -3.64 4.75 -1.35
C ALA A 168 -2.99 5.17 -0.03
N GLN A 169 -2.74 6.45 0.08
CA GLN A 169 -2.18 7.09 1.27
C GLN A 169 -2.72 8.50 1.44
N THR A 170 -2.99 8.86 2.68
CA THR A 170 -3.34 10.23 3.03
C THR A 170 -2.08 11.02 3.34
N VAL A 171 -1.93 12.18 2.74
CA VAL A 171 -0.75 13.04 2.89
C VAL A 171 -1.12 14.42 3.46
N ALA A 172 -0.19 15.02 4.17
CA ALA A 172 -0.34 16.39 4.69
C ALA A 172 -0.13 17.45 3.61
N SER A 173 0.57 17.11 2.52
CA SER A 173 0.87 18.01 1.40
C SER A 173 1.12 17.22 0.12
N GLY A 174 0.34 17.53 -0.92
CA GLY A 174 0.54 17.00 -2.26
C GLY A 174 1.87 17.43 -2.88
N GLU A 175 2.37 18.62 -2.55
CA GLU A 175 3.69 19.10 -2.99
C GLU A 175 4.82 18.28 -2.38
N GLU A 176 4.70 17.88 -1.10
CA GLU A 176 5.67 16.99 -0.47
C GLU A 176 5.64 15.61 -1.15
N ALA A 177 4.45 15.07 -1.42
CA ALA A 177 4.29 13.82 -2.13
C ALA A 177 4.89 13.87 -3.55
N ALA A 178 4.61 14.92 -4.32
CA ALA A 178 5.19 15.11 -5.65
C ALA A 178 6.72 15.25 -5.60
N ARG A 179 7.27 16.00 -4.63
CA ARG A 179 8.72 16.10 -4.45
C ARG A 179 9.37 14.74 -4.19
N PHE A 180 8.71 13.83 -3.46
CA PHE A 180 9.23 12.50 -3.21
C PHE A 180 9.02 11.56 -4.39
N TYR A 181 7.79 11.34 -4.80
CA TYR A 181 7.46 10.31 -5.81
C TYR A 181 7.93 10.68 -7.21
N GLU A 182 7.70 11.92 -7.64
CA GLU A 182 8.18 12.42 -8.94
C GLU A 182 9.65 12.88 -8.86
N GLY A 183 10.00 13.72 -7.89
CA GLY A 183 11.31 14.35 -7.82
C GLY A 183 12.43 13.40 -7.39
N VAL A 184 12.20 12.56 -6.38
CA VAL A 184 13.24 11.63 -5.85
C VAL A 184 13.17 10.28 -6.55
N LEU A 185 12.01 9.63 -6.58
CA LEU A 185 11.88 8.30 -7.16
C LEU A 185 11.80 8.32 -8.68
N GLY A 186 11.38 9.42 -9.30
CA GLY A 186 11.23 9.54 -10.75
C GLY A 186 9.99 8.86 -11.31
N LEU A 187 8.95 8.70 -10.49
CA LEU A 187 7.64 8.23 -10.96
C LEU A 187 6.98 9.28 -11.85
N SER A 188 6.17 8.86 -12.79
CA SER A 188 5.39 9.77 -13.62
C SER A 188 4.14 10.22 -12.87
N LYS A 189 3.96 11.52 -12.64
CA LYS A 189 2.71 12.06 -12.14
C LYS A 189 1.67 12.00 -13.25
N VAL A 190 0.67 11.12 -13.11
CA VAL A 190 -0.36 10.85 -14.13
C VAL A 190 -1.69 11.51 -13.81
N PHE A 191 -1.87 11.99 -12.58
CA PHE A 191 -3.05 12.72 -12.13
C PHE A 191 -2.67 13.69 -11.02
N ASP A 192 -3.26 14.90 -11.01
CA ASP A 192 -3.09 15.91 -9.97
C ASP A 192 -4.25 16.91 -10.09
N GLU A 193 -5.37 16.63 -9.42
CA GLU A 193 -6.56 17.45 -9.52
C GLU A 193 -7.33 17.52 -8.19
N GLU A 194 -8.03 18.63 -7.98
CA GLU A 194 -9.10 18.74 -6.99
C GLU A 194 -10.31 17.95 -7.49
N LEU A 195 -10.77 17.00 -6.68
CA LEU A 195 -11.97 16.23 -7.00
C LEU A 195 -13.23 17.06 -6.78
N PRO A 196 -14.30 16.85 -7.55
CA PRO A 196 -15.60 17.44 -7.26
C PRO A 196 -16.08 17.12 -5.84
N ASP A 197 -16.62 18.10 -5.14
CA ASP A 197 -17.13 17.97 -3.78
C ASP A 197 -18.10 16.79 -3.66
N GLY A 198 -17.86 15.92 -2.69
CA GLY A 198 -18.70 14.77 -2.39
C GLY A 198 -18.49 13.56 -3.29
N LEU A 199 -17.60 13.61 -4.30
CA LEU A 199 -17.39 12.50 -5.24
C LEU A 199 -16.96 11.20 -4.55
N VAL A 200 -16.06 11.30 -3.59
CA VAL A 200 -15.46 10.16 -2.89
C VAL A 200 -15.69 10.17 -1.37
N ASP A 201 -16.40 11.17 -0.84
CA ASP A 201 -16.54 11.37 0.61
C ASP A 201 -17.01 10.11 1.35
N ASP A 202 -18.04 9.44 0.81
CA ASP A 202 -18.60 8.22 1.42
C ASP A 202 -17.63 7.03 1.31
N ILE A 203 -16.87 6.94 0.20
CA ILE A 203 -15.95 5.83 -0.06
C ILE A 203 -14.77 5.87 0.89
N VAL A 204 -14.15 7.04 0.99
CA VAL A 204 -12.99 7.23 1.88
C VAL A 204 -13.39 7.56 3.31
N GLY A 205 -14.68 7.76 3.58
CA GLY A 205 -15.22 7.99 4.93
C GLY A 205 -14.83 9.35 5.52
N VAL A 206 -14.68 10.40 4.69
CA VAL A 206 -14.46 11.77 5.16
C VAL A 206 -15.80 12.49 5.35
N PRO A 207 -15.89 13.51 6.22
CA PRO A 207 -17.09 14.34 6.35
C PRO A 207 -17.49 15.01 5.04
N HIS A 208 -18.79 15.03 4.72
CA HIS A 208 -19.29 15.70 3.53
C HIS A 208 -18.84 17.16 3.44
N GLY A 209 -18.44 17.56 2.24
CA GLY A 209 -17.91 18.91 1.96
C GLY A 209 -16.42 19.04 2.26
N THR A 210 -15.71 17.92 2.43
CA THR A 210 -14.25 17.92 2.46
C THR A 210 -13.73 18.13 1.04
N HIS A 211 -12.87 19.14 0.84
CA HIS A 211 -12.13 19.25 -0.42
C HIS A 211 -11.03 18.22 -0.45
N THR A 212 -10.96 17.47 -1.54
CA THR A 212 -10.02 16.39 -1.75
C THR A 212 -9.21 16.63 -3.00
N ARG A 213 -7.88 16.77 -2.86
CA ARG A 213 -6.94 16.74 -3.98
C ARG A 213 -6.35 15.35 -4.09
N MET A 214 -6.40 14.78 -5.28
CA MET A 214 -5.84 13.46 -5.58
C MET A 214 -4.63 13.61 -6.49
N LEU A 215 -3.54 12.98 -6.10
CA LEU A 215 -2.34 12.85 -6.93
C LEU A 215 -2.08 11.36 -7.17
N MET A 216 -1.73 11.01 -8.41
CA MET A 216 -1.39 9.63 -8.77
C MET A 216 -0.02 9.58 -9.44
N PHE A 217 0.83 8.68 -8.98
CA PHE A 217 2.18 8.48 -9.50
C PHE A 217 2.33 7.05 -10.02
N ALA A 218 2.69 6.91 -11.30
CA ALA A 218 2.84 5.64 -11.98
C ALA A 218 4.31 5.31 -12.23
N GLY A 219 4.65 4.02 -12.15
CA GLY A 219 5.96 3.50 -12.48
C GLY A 219 5.86 2.10 -13.08
N GLY A 220 6.06 1.97 -14.39
CA GLY A 220 6.00 0.69 -15.09
C GLY A 220 4.66 -0.02 -14.96
N ASN A 221 4.69 -1.36 -15.00
CA ASN A 221 3.50 -2.21 -14.76
C ASN A 221 3.37 -2.54 -13.26
N THR A 222 3.22 -1.52 -12.43
CA THR A 222 3.06 -1.67 -10.97
C THR A 222 1.83 -0.88 -10.51
N PRO A 223 1.34 -1.12 -9.27
CA PRO A 223 0.25 -0.30 -8.73
C PRO A 223 0.59 1.19 -8.75
N ILE A 224 -0.42 1.99 -8.92
CA ILE A 224 -0.33 3.45 -8.75
C ILE A 224 -0.01 3.75 -7.27
N THR A 225 0.84 4.73 -7.04
CA THR A 225 0.92 5.37 -5.73
C THR A 225 -0.10 6.49 -5.71
N GLU A 226 -1.19 6.31 -4.99
CA GLU A 226 -2.24 7.30 -4.84
C GLU A 226 -2.01 8.11 -3.55
N CYS A 227 -2.11 9.44 -3.66
CA CYS A 227 -1.98 10.37 -2.54
C CYS A 227 -3.23 11.25 -2.45
N LEU A 228 -3.88 11.21 -1.30
CA LEU A 228 -5.07 12.00 -1.00
C LEU A 228 -4.70 13.10 0.00
N GLU A 229 -4.88 14.35 -0.41
CA GLU A 229 -4.74 15.53 0.44
C GLU A 229 -6.12 16.09 0.74
N TYR A 230 -6.50 16.12 2.02
CA TYR A 230 -7.81 16.59 2.46
C TYR A 230 -7.73 17.98 3.09
N SER A 231 -8.77 18.81 2.91
CA SER A 231 -8.89 20.08 3.61
C SER A 231 -9.07 19.94 5.13
N ILE A 232 -9.41 18.74 5.60
CA ILE A 232 -9.47 18.40 7.02
C ILE A 232 -8.06 18.12 7.53
N LYS A 233 -7.72 18.66 8.68
CA LYS A 233 -6.42 18.43 9.30
C LYS A 233 -6.35 17.06 9.95
N GLY A 234 -5.57 16.15 9.35
CA GLY A 234 -5.21 14.86 9.92
C GLY A 234 -4.07 14.93 10.95
N ARG A 235 -3.78 13.79 11.56
CA ARG A 235 -2.63 13.57 12.43
C ARG A 235 -1.67 12.60 11.78
N PRO A 236 -0.35 12.75 11.95
CA PRO A 236 0.60 11.73 11.49
C PRO A 236 0.28 10.36 12.10
N MET A 237 0.46 9.30 11.32
CA MET A 237 0.35 7.93 11.80
C MET A 237 1.70 7.26 12.04
N SER A 238 2.80 7.99 11.91
CA SER A 238 4.16 7.47 12.13
C SER A 238 4.41 6.92 13.54
N ASP A 239 3.56 7.25 14.51
CA ASP A 239 3.55 6.68 15.85
C ASP A 239 2.93 5.26 15.92
N VAL A 240 2.01 4.92 15.02
CA VAL A 240 1.27 3.66 14.99
C VAL A 240 1.50 2.83 13.73
N ALA A 241 1.82 3.45 12.59
CA ALA A 241 2.13 2.78 11.32
C ALA A 241 3.55 2.20 11.33
N LYS A 242 3.76 1.26 12.23
CA LYS A 242 5.04 0.61 12.51
C LYS A 242 4.91 -0.91 12.35
N PRO A 243 5.99 -1.61 12.03
CA PRO A 243 5.96 -3.05 11.78
C PRO A 243 5.47 -3.91 12.96
N GLU A 244 5.58 -3.43 14.21
CA GLU A 244 5.01 -4.13 15.39
C GLU A 244 3.48 -4.14 15.44
N ASN A 245 2.84 -3.28 14.66
CA ASN A 245 1.38 -3.22 14.50
C ASN A 245 0.99 -3.85 13.17
N VAL A 246 -0.28 -4.22 12.99
CA VAL A 246 -0.75 -4.96 11.82
C VAL A 246 -1.45 -4.06 10.80
N GLY A 247 -1.17 -4.29 9.52
CA GLY A 247 -1.63 -3.49 8.38
C GLY A 247 -0.48 -3.08 7.47
N VAL A 248 -0.75 -2.21 6.50
CA VAL A 248 0.27 -1.68 5.59
C VAL A 248 1.18 -0.72 6.34
N PHE A 249 2.48 -1.03 6.39
CA PHE A 249 3.45 -0.20 7.10
C PHE A 249 4.54 0.38 6.20
N ALA A 250 4.73 -0.16 4.99
CA ALA A 250 5.70 0.37 4.03
C ALA A 250 5.36 -0.06 2.59
N THR A 251 5.85 0.72 1.62
CA THR A 251 6.04 0.29 0.24
C THR A 251 7.52 0.23 -0.08
N ALA A 252 7.92 -0.67 -0.99
CA ALA A 252 9.33 -0.87 -1.33
C ALA A 252 9.59 -0.63 -2.81
N TYR A 253 10.68 0.08 -3.11
CA TYR A 253 11.11 0.42 -4.46
C TYR A 253 12.53 -0.09 -4.71
N GLU A 254 12.72 -0.70 -5.88
CA GLU A 254 14.03 -1.19 -6.32
C GLU A 254 14.80 -0.12 -7.08
N THR A 255 16.09 -0.01 -6.84
CA THR A 255 17.00 0.88 -7.57
C THR A 255 18.27 0.14 -8.00
N GLU A 256 18.90 0.61 -9.06
CA GLU A 256 20.24 0.12 -9.48
C GLU A 256 21.38 0.78 -8.67
N ASP A 257 21.11 1.94 -8.04
CA ASP A 257 22.09 2.68 -7.23
C ASP A 257 21.40 3.26 -5.98
N LEU A 258 21.52 2.52 -4.88
CA LEU A 258 20.91 2.89 -3.61
C LEU A 258 21.56 4.14 -3.00
N ASP A 259 22.88 4.29 -3.14
CA ASP A 259 23.59 5.41 -2.54
C ASP A 259 23.19 6.73 -3.23
N ALA A 260 23.16 6.76 -4.57
CA ALA A 260 22.70 7.93 -5.32
C ALA A 260 21.21 8.25 -5.04
N LEU A 261 20.36 7.23 -4.81
CA LEU A 261 18.97 7.46 -4.46
C LEU A 261 18.81 8.08 -3.06
N LEU A 262 19.61 7.63 -2.09
CA LEU A 262 19.62 8.20 -0.74
C LEU A 262 20.17 9.63 -0.71
N GLU A 263 21.16 9.96 -1.55
CA GLU A 263 21.63 11.34 -1.72
C GLU A 263 20.49 12.25 -2.25
N ARG A 264 19.70 11.78 -3.21
CA ARG A 264 18.52 12.51 -3.70
C ARG A 264 17.46 12.67 -2.61
N CYS A 265 17.20 11.63 -1.80
CA CYS A 265 16.30 11.75 -0.65
C CYS A 265 16.77 12.87 0.30
N ALA A 266 18.03 12.85 0.69
CA ALA A 266 18.61 13.84 1.60
C ALA A 266 18.57 15.27 1.01
N ALA A 267 18.91 15.43 -0.27
CA ALA A 267 18.84 16.71 -0.98
C ALA A 267 17.42 17.27 -1.07
N ALA A 268 16.41 16.39 -1.14
CA ALA A 268 15.00 16.76 -1.14
C ALA A 268 14.38 16.91 0.27
N GLY A 269 15.17 16.70 1.34
CA GLY A 269 14.75 16.86 2.74
C GLY A 269 14.09 15.63 3.35
N PHE A 270 14.25 14.44 2.75
CA PHE A 270 13.75 13.18 3.30
C PHE A 270 14.84 12.44 4.07
N GLU A 271 14.55 12.08 5.31
CA GLU A 271 15.50 11.50 6.23
C GLU A 271 15.64 9.98 6.04
N THR A 272 16.86 9.47 6.10
CA THR A 272 17.14 8.04 6.16
C THR A 272 16.97 7.55 7.60
N ALA A 273 15.88 6.83 7.85
CA ALA A 273 15.55 6.27 9.16
C ALA A 273 16.40 5.04 9.49
N VAL A 274 16.73 4.22 8.48
CA VAL A 274 17.62 3.06 8.61
C VAL A 274 18.64 3.13 7.49
N PRO A 275 19.97 3.24 7.82
CA PRO A 275 21.01 3.28 6.82
C PRO A 275 21.11 1.98 6.03
N PRO A 276 21.76 1.97 4.85
CA PRO A 276 21.89 0.79 4.04
C PRO A 276 22.52 -0.38 4.79
N LEU A 277 21.84 -1.51 4.83
CA LEU A 277 22.34 -2.74 5.39
C LEU A 277 22.15 -3.91 4.39
N ARG A 278 23.00 -4.94 4.50
CA ARG A 278 22.89 -6.15 3.69
C ARG A 278 22.04 -7.18 4.40
N LEU A 279 21.12 -7.78 3.64
CA LEU A 279 20.34 -8.91 4.11
C LEU A 279 19.95 -9.80 2.94
N ARG A 280 19.56 -11.03 3.26
CA ARG A 280 18.96 -11.94 2.29
C ARG A 280 17.44 -11.88 2.41
N LEU A 281 16.77 -11.58 1.32
CA LEU A 281 15.31 -11.49 1.26
C LEU A 281 14.80 -12.15 -0.03
N GLU A 282 14.22 -13.33 0.09
CA GLU A 282 13.65 -14.00 -1.08
C GLU A 282 12.37 -13.29 -1.58
N PRO A 283 12.10 -13.25 -2.89
CA PRO A 283 12.85 -13.90 -3.97
C PRO A 283 14.01 -13.05 -4.55
N TYR A 284 14.36 -11.93 -3.92
CA TYR A 284 15.39 -11.00 -4.44
C TYR A 284 16.84 -11.48 -4.19
N GLY A 285 17.04 -12.48 -3.30
CA GLY A 285 18.35 -12.93 -2.90
C GLY A 285 19.06 -11.97 -1.94
N GLU A 286 20.37 -11.75 -2.14
CA GLU A 286 21.12 -10.77 -1.38
C GLU A 286 20.78 -9.35 -1.86
N ILE A 287 20.42 -8.46 -0.93
CA ILE A 287 20.07 -7.06 -1.22
C ILE A 287 20.78 -6.11 -0.26
N ARG A 288 20.93 -4.87 -0.68
CA ARG A 288 21.14 -3.72 0.22
C ARG A 288 19.78 -3.04 0.39
N LEU A 289 19.37 -2.78 1.62
CA LEU A 289 18.10 -2.15 1.95
C LEU A 289 18.34 -0.97 2.89
N ALA A 290 17.66 0.13 2.63
CA ALA A 290 17.53 1.29 3.51
C ALA A 290 16.05 1.62 3.73
N ARG A 291 15.73 2.29 4.84
CA ARG A 291 14.40 2.83 5.07
C ARG A 291 14.47 4.35 5.17
N VAL A 292 13.57 5.03 4.48
CA VAL A 292 13.46 6.48 4.52
C VAL A 292 12.09 6.90 5.06
N ASN A 293 12.04 8.06 5.69
CA ASN A 293 10.80 8.73 6.03
C ASN A 293 10.30 9.46 4.78
N GLY A 294 9.34 8.89 4.07
CA GLY A 294 8.68 9.48 2.91
C GLY A 294 7.69 10.58 3.28
N PRO A 295 6.78 10.96 2.36
CA PRO A 295 5.79 12.00 2.60
C PRO A 295 4.99 11.75 3.89
N SER A 296 4.78 12.81 4.67
CA SER A 296 4.07 12.76 5.96
C SER A 296 4.67 11.76 6.99
N GLY A 297 5.96 11.42 6.84
CA GLY A 297 6.67 10.50 7.71
C GLY A 297 6.35 9.01 7.50
N MET A 298 5.73 8.66 6.37
CA MET A 298 5.49 7.25 6.04
C MET A 298 6.80 6.51 5.76
N SER A 299 6.85 5.25 6.20
CA SER A 299 8.02 4.39 5.95
C SER A 299 8.06 3.93 4.49
N VAL A 300 9.17 4.17 3.82
CA VAL A 300 9.44 3.67 2.47
C VAL A 300 10.74 2.87 2.50
N GLU A 301 10.72 1.67 1.92
CA GLU A 301 11.90 0.84 1.77
C GLU A 301 12.51 1.05 0.38
N LEU A 302 13.80 1.32 0.35
CA LEU A 302 14.58 1.45 -0.88
C LEU A 302 15.60 0.31 -0.90
N PHE A 303 15.66 -0.46 -1.98
CA PHE A 303 16.59 -1.58 -2.04
C PHE A 303 17.27 -1.75 -3.39
N GLN A 304 18.44 -2.36 -3.35
CA GLN A 304 19.26 -2.71 -4.50
C GLN A 304 19.59 -4.20 -4.43
N ALA A 305 19.28 -4.96 -5.48
CA ALA A 305 19.74 -6.34 -5.63
C ALA A 305 21.26 -6.38 -5.88
N LEU A 306 21.98 -7.38 -5.30
CA LEU A 306 23.42 -7.52 -5.36
C LEU A 306 23.89 -8.59 -6.33
#